data_4124eeb99e8bd188ddbedae06dc4e597
#
_entry.id   4124eeb99e8bd188ddbedae06dc4e597
#
_cell.length_a   1.000
_cell.length_b   1.000
_cell.length_c   1.000
_cell.angle_alpha   90.00
_cell.angle_beta   90.00
_cell.angle_gamma   90.00
#
_symmetry.space_group_name_H-M   'P 1'
#
loop_
_entity.id
_entity.type
_entity.pdbx_description
1 polymer ?
#
loop_
_entity_poly.entity_id
_entity_poly.type
_entity_poly.pdbx_seq_one_letter_code
_entity_poly.pdbx_strand_id
1 'polypeptide(L)'
;KFDGAIEDYKTALKYEPECALWRDILYGSDKQLFWYCDPYMRACVNMDQGGAIVDLRPYAAKLEWPVGIGTKHVQDASYPFLIQEKYRAGYFTHYAGEGTVRSAKLSYKGEEVDLCLCPTHAHFSQEGKTRILTLDPVTIEFRDLTVKLQTKEYFEEGSSNIKIERNILEMSDPTAEVTLNEYMVACYGTTEYSEDMSHITLKIDGPEEKTINYEYKCREEGVVGAAEVSAVIPEIETRVSMTASDANAEGYVKEGYAFSPMFTLGYRKTISDKEVFATWLNLAKAN
;
A
#
# COMPACT_ATOMS: atom_id res chain seq x y z
N LYS A 1 -15.82 23.04 18.41
CA LYS A 1 -15.18 21.73 18.72
C LYS A 1 -14.00 21.45 17.79
N PHE A 2 -14.09 21.81 16.50
CA PHE A 2 -12.98 21.62 15.55
C PHE A 2 -11.78 22.53 15.83
N ASP A 3 -12.02 23.78 16.19
CA ASP A 3 -10.97 24.73 16.52
C ASP A 3 -10.12 24.24 17.70
N GLY A 4 -10.74 23.60 18.69
CA GLY A 4 -10.02 22.96 19.79
C GLY A 4 -9.15 21.80 19.34
N ALA A 5 -9.66 20.91 18.50
CA ALA A 5 -8.89 19.79 17.99
C ALA A 5 -7.69 20.23 17.11
N ILE A 6 -7.87 21.33 16.35
CA ILE A 6 -6.79 21.93 15.57
C ILE A 6 -5.70 22.52 16.47
N GLU A 7 -6.08 23.21 17.53
CA GLU A 7 -5.11 23.77 18.47
C GLU A 7 -4.40 22.67 19.26
N ASP A 8 -5.09 21.62 19.65
CA ASP A 8 -4.50 20.45 20.28
C ASP A 8 -3.49 19.78 19.34
N TYR A 9 -3.82 19.65 18.07
CA TYR A 9 -2.94 19.11 17.03
C TYR A 9 -1.71 19.99 16.81
N LYS A 10 -1.89 21.32 16.66
CA LYS A 10 -0.79 22.27 16.56
C LYS A 10 0.11 22.24 17.79
N THR A 11 -0.48 22.00 18.95
CA THR A 11 0.26 21.86 20.20
C THR A 11 1.05 20.56 20.19
N ALA A 12 0.46 19.46 19.75
CA ALA A 12 1.13 18.17 19.61
C ALA A 12 2.32 18.24 18.64
N LEU A 13 2.20 18.99 17.52
CA LEU A 13 3.28 19.18 16.56
C LEU A 13 4.50 19.96 17.12
N LYS A 14 4.37 20.67 18.23
CA LYS A 14 5.49 21.34 18.89
C LYS A 14 6.37 20.40 19.70
N TYR A 15 5.86 19.23 20.03
CA TYR A 15 6.65 18.16 20.62
C TYR A 15 7.28 17.35 19.51
N GLU A 16 8.47 16.81 19.74
CA GLU A 16 9.08 15.88 18.79
C GLU A 16 8.11 14.72 18.58
N PRO A 17 7.60 14.52 17.35
CA PRO A 17 6.64 13.46 17.10
C PRO A 17 7.33 12.11 17.28
N GLU A 18 6.79 11.30 18.15
CA GLU A 18 7.28 9.95 18.38
C GLU A 18 6.80 9.00 17.28
N CYS A 19 7.70 8.16 16.83
CA CYS A 19 7.33 7.02 15.99
C CYS A 19 6.74 5.93 16.89
N ALA A 20 5.61 5.39 16.49
CA ALA A 20 4.97 4.30 17.20
C ALA A 20 4.53 3.19 16.25
N LEU A 21 4.74 1.95 16.69
CA LEU A 21 4.10 0.78 16.12
C LEU A 21 3.45 0.00 17.25
N TRP A 22 2.17 -0.28 17.15
CA TRP A 22 1.44 -1.05 18.17
C TRP A 22 0.46 -2.02 17.56
N ARG A 23 0.18 -3.06 18.30
CA ARG A 23 -0.87 -4.01 17.99
C ARG A 23 -2.19 -3.50 18.56
N ASP A 24 -3.23 -3.58 17.77
CA ASP A 24 -4.59 -3.28 18.18
C ASP A 24 -5.49 -4.49 17.90
N ILE A 25 -6.45 -4.70 18.81
CA ILE A 25 -7.50 -5.69 18.64
C ILE A 25 -8.81 -4.93 18.69
N LEU A 26 -9.50 -4.90 17.55
CA LEU A 26 -10.78 -4.21 17.48
C LEU A 26 -11.78 -4.84 18.44
N TYR A 27 -12.44 -3.99 19.24
CA TYR A 27 -13.46 -4.42 20.18
C TYR A 27 -14.57 -5.20 19.49
N GLY A 28 -14.85 -6.41 19.99
CA GLY A 28 -15.88 -7.28 19.44
C GLY A 28 -15.52 -7.96 18.11
N SER A 29 -14.27 -7.93 17.72
CA SER A 29 -13.75 -8.67 16.56
C SER A 29 -12.46 -9.39 16.92
N ASP A 30 -12.15 -10.44 16.16
CA ASP A 30 -10.88 -11.16 16.27
C ASP A 30 -9.76 -10.52 15.44
N LYS A 31 -10.05 -9.41 14.77
CA LYS A 31 -9.11 -8.74 13.87
C LYS A 31 -7.87 -8.27 14.62
N GLN A 32 -6.71 -8.61 14.08
CA GLN A 32 -5.43 -8.16 14.57
C GLN A 32 -4.86 -7.11 13.61
N LEU A 33 -4.72 -5.89 14.12
CA LEU A 33 -4.22 -4.75 13.39
C LEU A 33 -2.91 -4.28 14.00
N PHE A 34 -1.95 -3.94 13.14
CA PHE A 34 -0.76 -3.19 13.53
C PHE A 34 -0.83 -1.79 12.95
N TRP A 35 -0.73 -0.80 13.82
CA TRP A 35 -0.70 0.60 13.43
C TRP A 35 0.73 1.12 13.52
N TYR A 36 1.19 1.72 12.45
CA TYR A 36 2.41 2.51 12.42
C TYR A 36 2.05 3.98 12.23
N CYS A 37 2.63 4.84 13.06
CA CYS A 37 2.51 6.29 12.94
C CYS A 37 3.87 6.93 13.15
N ASP A 38 4.19 7.87 12.28
CA ASP A 38 5.30 8.79 12.44
C ASP A 38 4.91 10.17 11.88
N PRO A 39 5.83 11.18 11.85
CA PRO A 39 5.52 12.49 11.30
C PRO A 39 5.18 12.51 9.80
N TYR A 40 5.50 11.46 9.06
CA TYR A 40 5.36 11.41 7.61
C TYR A 40 4.14 10.64 7.15
N MET A 41 3.73 9.64 7.92
CA MET A 41 2.61 8.77 7.51
C MET A 41 1.95 8.06 8.67
N ARG A 42 0.74 7.59 8.40
CA ARG A 42 0.05 6.55 9.16
C ARG A 42 -0.21 5.37 8.25
N ALA A 43 0.08 4.17 8.74
CA ALA A 43 -0.25 2.92 8.05
C ALA A 43 -0.90 1.94 9.02
N CYS A 44 -1.81 1.12 8.50
CA CYS A 44 -2.41 0.01 9.22
C CYS A 44 -2.23 -1.28 8.44
N VAL A 45 -1.70 -2.30 9.12
CA VAL A 45 -1.49 -3.65 8.58
C VAL A 45 -2.50 -4.59 9.22
N ASN A 46 -3.23 -5.36 8.41
CA ASN A 46 -4.27 -6.27 8.86
C ASN A 46 -3.82 -7.74 8.72
N MET A 47 -3.66 -8.43 9.84
CA MET A 47 -3.20 -9.81 9.87
C MET A 47 -4.25 -10.79 9.35
N ASP A 48 -5.54 -10.51 9.54
CA ASP A 48 -6.63 -11.34 8.99
C ASP A 48 -6.68 -11.27 7.45
N GLN A 49 -5.94 -10.33 6.89
CA GLN A 49 -5.82 -10.12 5.45
C GLN A 49 -4.37 -10.30 4.98
N GLY A 50 -3.68 -11.29 5.54
CA GLY A 50 -2.35 -11.69 5.11
C GLY A 50 -1.26 -10.63 5.28
N GLY A 51 -1.43 -9.71 6.22
CA GLY A 51 -0.53 -8.57 6.37
C GLY A 51 -0.72 -7.50 5.29
N ALA A 52 -1.90 -7.37 4.73
CA ALA A 52 -2.17 -6.28 3.79
C ALA A 52 -2.19 -4.92 4.48
N ILE A 53 -1.64 -3.88 3.84
CA ILE A 53 -1.83 -2.50 4.29
C ILE A 53 -3.22 -2.05 3.88
N VAL A 54 -4.07 -1.76 4.87
CA VAL A 54 -5.49 -1.43 4.69
C VAL A 54 -5.84 0.02 5.04
N ASP A 55 -4.92 0.76 5.63
CA ASP A 55 -5.00 2.22 5.80
C ASP A 55 -3.61 2.79 5.50
N LEU A 56 -3.55 3.81 4.67
CA LEU A 56 -2.34 4.56 4.37
C LEU A 56 -2.68 6.02 4.17
N ARG A 57 -2.10 6.87 5.02
CA ARG A 57 -2.31 8.32 4.99
C ARG A 57 -0.98 9.03 4.96
N PRO A 58 -0.68 9.77 3.87
CA PRO A 58 0.54 10.57 3.78
C PRO A 58 0.38 11.84 4.60
N TYR A 59 1.39 12.12 5.42
CA TYR A 59 1.51 13.39 6.14
C TYR A 59 2.61 14.29 5.56
N ALA A 60 3.57 13.70 4.86
CA ALA A 60 4.78 14.36 4.40
C ALA A 60 4.52 15.64 3.59
N ALA A 61 3.49 15.63 2.74
CA ALA A 61 3.16 16.79 1.92
C ALA A 61 2.45 17.91 2.69
N LYS A 62 1.79 17.56 3.79
CA LYS A 62 0.84 18.45 4.47
C LYS A 62 1.04 18.50 5.98
N LEU A 63 2.21 18.17 6.49
CA LEU A 63 2.50 18.24 7.93
C LEU A 63 2.33 19.63 8.54
N GLU A 64 2.60 20.68 7.77
CA GLU A 64 2.34 22.06 8.16
C GLU A 64 0.87 22.46 8.03
N TRP A 65 0.16 21.60 7.47
CA TRP A 65 -1.22 21.70 7.26
C TRP A 65 -1.89 21.67 8.64
N PRO A 66 -2.20 22.78 9.30
CA PRO A 66 -3.39 22.76 10.05
C PRO A 66 -4.38 22.71 8.95
N VAL A 67 -4.09 21.81 8.35
CA VAL A 67 -4.61 21.09 7.38
C VAL A 67 -5.67 21.97 6.89
N GLY A 68 -5.36 22.85 6.11
CA GLY A 68 -6.23 23.70 5.38
C GLY A 68 -7.55 24.04 6.06
N ILE A 69 -7.52 24.69 7.22
CA ILE A 69 -8.72 25.34 7.73
C ILE A 69 -9.38 26.05 6.55
N GLY A 70 -10.59 25.65 6.21
CA GLY A 70 -11.29 26.17 5.04
C GLY A 70 -11.07 25.36 3.76
N THR A 71 -10.31 24.28 3.79
CA THR A 71 -10.30 23.29 2.71
C THR A 71 -11.40 22.27 2.91
N LYS A 72 -11.81 21.64 1.84
CA LYS A 72 -12.76 20.53 1.85
C LYS A 72 -12.35 19.42 2.83
N HIS A 73 -11.09 19.09 2.88
CA HIS A 73 -10.55 18.03 3.74
C HIS A 73 -10.72 18.31 5.23
N VAL A 74 -10.60 19.55 5.65
CA VAL A 74 -10.82 19.95 7.05
C VAL A 74 -12.32 19.92 7.38
N GLN A 75 -13.13 20.32 6.45
CA GLN A 75 -14.60 20.29 6.64
C GLN A 75 -15.09 18.86 6.85
N ASP A 76 -14.49 17.92 6.18
CA ASP A 76 -14.81 16.50 6.30
C ASP A 76 -14.17 15.85 7.54
N ALA A 77 -13.43 16.64 8.33
CA ALA A 77 -12.75 16.18 9.55
C ALA A 77 -11.86 14.94 9.34
N SER A 78 -11.27 14.83 8.15
CA SER A 78 -10.38 13.72 7.85
C SER A 78 -9.15 14.16 7.10
N TYR A 79 -8.07 13.40 7.32
CA TYR A 79 -6.88 13.52 6.51
C TYR A 79 -7.09 12.82 5.17
N PRO A 80 -6.50 13.33 4.10
CA PRO A 80 -6.44 12.61 2.84
C PRO A 80 -5.86 11.22 3.04
N PHE A 81 -6.39 10.26 2.33
CA PHE A 81 -5.91 8.89 2.35
C PHE A 81 -5.57 8.42 0.93
N LEU A 82 -4.71 7.44 0.85
CA LEU A 82 -4.42 6.65 -0.34
C LEU A 82 -5.03 5.25 -0.23
N ILE A 83 -5.05 4.71 0.96
CA ILE A 83 -5.69 3.42 1.26
C ILE A 83 -6.59 3.62 2.47
N GLN A 84 -7.81 3.09 2.40
CA GLN A 84 -8.75 3.09 3.51
C GLN A 84 -9.63 1.84 3.47
N GLU A 85 -9.73 1.13 4.59
CA GLU A 85 -10.40 -0.16 4.67
C GLU A 85 -11.87 -0.14 4.20
N LYS A 86 -12.61 0.91 4.50
CA LYS A 86 -14.01 0.99 4.10
C LYS A 86 -14.24 1.00 2.58
N TYR A 87 -13.26 1.47 1.81
CA TYR A 87 -13.29 1.38 0.35
C TYR A 87 -13.05 -0.03 -0.14
N ARG A 88 -12.35 -0.85 0.64
CA ARG A 88 -12.20 -2.27 0.40
C ARG A 88 -13.51 -3.04 0.48
N ALA A 89 -14.38 -2.66 1.39
CA ALA A 89 -15.68 -3.29 1.54
C ALA A 89 -16.68 -2.94 0.41
N GLY A 90 -16.22 -2.31 -0.65
CA GLY A 90 -17.08 -1.92 -1.75
C GLY A 90 -18.01 -0.77 -1.43
N TYR A 91 -17.55 0.15 -0.60
CA TYR A 91 -18.38 1.26 -0.13
C TYR A 91 -18.95 2.13 -1.26
N PHE A 92 -18.17 2.31 -2.32
CA PHE A 92 -18.66 2.94 -3.56
C PHE A 92 -19.20 1.96 -4.56
N THR A 93 -18.91 0.71 -4.37
CA THR A 93 -19.08 -0.24 -5.43
C THR A 93 -20.20 -1.18 -5.06
N HIS A 94 -21.18 -1.22 -5.90
CA HIS A 94 -22.03 -2.39 -6.04
C HIS A 94 -21.20 -3.60 -6.55
N TYR A 95 -19.90 -3.42 -6.71
CA TYR A 95 -18.96 -4.40 -7.23
C TYR A 95 -18.14 -4.95 -6.09
N ALA A 96 -18.50 -6.11 -5.61
CA ALA A 96 -17.74 -6.83 -4.58
C ALA A 96 -16.32 -7.12 -5.08
N GLY A 97 -15.33 -6.86 -4.24
CA GLY A 97 -13.95 -7.26 -4.46
C GLY A 97 -12.98 -6.16 -4.88
N GLU A 98 -13.46 -4.98 -5.26
CA GLU A 98 -12.57 -3.85 -5.52
C GLU A 98 -12.49 -2.95 -4.28
N GLY A 99 -11.30 -2.66 -3.83
CA GLY A 99 -11.03 -1.79 -2.70
C GLY A 99 -9.58 -1.40 -2.65
N THR A 100 -9.30 -0.31 -1.92
CA THR A 100 -7.93 0.16 -1.77
C THR A 100 -7.16 -0.71 -0.81
N VAL A 101 -5.98 -1.16 -1.22
CA VAL A 101 -5.13 -2.07 -0.45
C VAL A 101 -3.73 -2.13 -1.04
N ARG A 102 -2.71 -2.42 -0.22
CA ARG A 102 -1.42 -2.92 -0.69
C ARG A 102 -1.25 -4.35 -0.24
N SER A 103 -1.06 -5.26 -1.18
CA SER A 103 -0.89 -6.69 -0.95
C SER A 103 -0.14 -7.34 -2.12
N ALA A 104 -0.19 -8.66 -2.18
CA ALA A 104 0.36 -9.41 -3.30
C ALA A 104 -0.53 -10.57 -3.69
N LYS A 105 -0.32 -11.06 -4.91
CA LYS A 105 -0.93 -12.26 -5.45
C LYS A 105 0.15 -13.20 -5.97
N LEU A 106 -0.09 -14.49 -5.81
CA LEU A 106 0.71 -15.51 -6.48
C LEU A 106 -0.12 -16.17 -7.57
N SER A 107 0.50 -16.39 -8.73
CA SER A 107 -0.15 -17.08 -9.85
C SER A 107 0.73 -18.23 -10.32
N TYR A 108 0.10 -19.38 -10.59
CA TYR A 108 0.73 -20.57 -11.12
C TYR A 108 -0.20 -21.29 -12.08
N LYS A 109 0.24 -21.53 -13.33
CA LYS A 109 -0.53 -22.24 -14.37
C LYS A 109 -1.99 -21.77 -14.53
N GLY A 110 -2.22 -20.46 -14.39
CA GLY A 110 -3.55 -19.85 -14.53
C GLY A 110 -4.41 -19.87 -13.27
N GLU A 111 -3.93 -20.45 -12.18
CA GLU A 111 -4.53 -20.29 -10.84
C GLU A 111 -3.93 -19.07 -10.16
N GLU A 112 -4.72 -18.30 -9.41
CA GLU A 112 -4.28 -17.13 -8.67
C GLU A 112 -4.78 -17.19 -7.23
N VAL A 113 -3.90 -16.87 -6.29
CA VAL A 113 -4.21 -16.73 -4.86
C VAL A 113 -3.82 -15.33 -4.41
N ASP A 114 -4.80 -14.58 -3.89
CA ASP A 114 -4.55 -13.28 -3.25
C ASP A 114 -4.15 -13.50 -1.79
N LEU A 115 -3.02 -12.95 -1.37
CA LEU A 115 -2.54 -13.05 0.01
C LEU A 115 -3.48 -12.40 1.02
N CYS A 116 -4.32 -11.46 0.60
CA CYS A 116 -5.40 -10.93 1.43
C CYS A 116 -6.38 -12.00 1.93
N LEU A 117 -6.40 -13.17 1.32
CA LEU A 117 -7.24 -14.31 1.73
C LEU A 117 -6.50 -15.30 2.63
N CYS A 118 -5.24 -15.01 3.00
CA CYS A 118 -4.37 -15.88 3.78
C CYS A 118 -4.11 -15.27 5.18
N PRO A 119 -5.01 -15.40 6.15
CA PRO A 119 -4.80 -14.89 7.51
C PRO A 119 -3.49 -15.40 8.11
N THR A 120 -2.83 -14.55 8.90
CA THR A 120 -1.56 -14.87 9.52
C THR A 120 -1.43 -14.16 10.88
N HIS A 121 -0.34 -14.43 11.60
CA HIS A 121 0.06 -13.67 12.76
C HIS A 121 1.38 -12.95 12.48
N ALA A 122 1.72 -11.97 13.31
CA ALA A 122 2.97 -11.26 13.16
C ALA A 122 3.69 -11.11 14.50
N HIS A 123 5.01 -11.13 14.40
CA HIS A 123 5.92 -10.82 15.49
C HIS A 123 6.57 -9.46 15.22
N PHE A 124 6.58 -8.64 16.24
CA PHE A 124 7.23 -7.33 16.19
C PHE A 124 8.67 -7.43 16.66
N SER A 125 9.56 -6.75 15.94
CA SER A 125 10.94 -6.49 16.37
C SER A 125 11.38 -5.09 15.94
N GLN A 126 12.50 -4.64 16.50
CA GLN A 126 13.07 -3.33 16.19
C GLN A 126 14.58 -3.46 16.00
N GLU A 127 15.10 -2.86 14.94
CA GLU A 127 16.51 -2.76 14.63
C GLU A 127 16.86 -1.28 14.41
N GLY A 128 17.49 -0.67 15.40
CA GLY A 128 17.77 0.77 15.36
C GLY A 128 16.48 1.60 15.25
N LYS A 129 16.34 2.33 14.15
CA LYS A 129 15.14 3.12 13.82
C LYS A 129 14.11 2.35 13.02
N THR A 130 14.38 1.12 12.63
CA THR A 130 13.47 0.32 11.82
C THR A 130 12.57 -0.54 12.70
N ARG A 131 11.28 -0.43 12.51
CA ARG A 131 10.25 -1.31 13.08
C ARG A 131 9.94 -2.40 12.08
N ILE A 132 9.95 -3.65 12.53
CA ILE A 132 9.81 -4.82 11.65
C ILE A 132 8.63 -5.66 12.12
N LEU A 133 7.71 -5.94 11.21
CA LEU A 133 6.71 -6.98 11.35
C LEU A 133 7.18 -8.20 10.56
N THR A 134 7.41 -9.30 11.26
CA THR A 134 7.68 -10.60 10.63
C THR A 134 6.41 -11.43 10.74
N LEU A 135 5.79 -11.73 9.62
CA LEU A 135 4.57 -12.52 9.56
C LEU A 135 4.93 -14.02 9.65
N ASP A 136 4.06 -14.78 10.29
CA ASP A 136 4.17 -16.23 10.25
C ASP A 136 4.03 -16.73 8.81
N PRO A 137 4.77 -17.76 8.41
CA PRO A 137 4.70 -18.28 7.07
C PRO A 137 3.29 -18.79 6.74
N VAL A 138 2.81 -18.42 5.55
CA VAL A 138 1.56 -18.96 4.99
C VAL A 138 1.87 -20.05 3.97
N THR A 139 1.01 -21.06 3.90
CA THR A 139 1.06 -22.11 2.89
C THR A 139 -0.01 -21.82 1.85
N ILE A 140 0.40 -21.72 0.60
CA ILE A 140 -0.44 -21.45 -0.55
C ILE A 140 -0.50 -22.72 -1.37
N GLU A 141 -1.70 -23.21 -1.64
CA GLU A 141 -1.94 -24.44 -2.37
C GLU A 141 -2.50 -24.12 -3.75
N PHE A 142 -1.80 -24.57 -4.78
CA PHE A 142 -2.28 -24.73 -6.15
C PHE A 142 -2.55 -26.21 -6.40
N ARG A 143 -3.20 -26.56 -7.51
CA ARG A 143 -3.57 -27.94 -7.83
C ARG A 143 -2.41 -28.93 -7.73
N ASP A 144 -1.23 -28.57 -8.20
CA ASP A 144 -0.06 -29.42 -8.29
C ASP A 144 1.22 -28.77 -7.73
N LEU A 145 1.08 -27.69 -6.97
CA LEU A 145 2.19 -27.01 -6.32
C LEU A 145 1.77 -26.42 -4.96
N THR A 146 2.60 -26.63 -3.95
CA THR A 146 2.46 -25.95 -2.66
C THR A 146 3.64 -24.99 -2.50
N VAL A 147 3.33 -23.74 -2.10
CA VAL A 147 4.31 -22.68 -1.87
C VAL A 147 4.20 -22.21 -0.42
N LYS A 148 5.32 -22.22 0.30
CA LYS A 148 5.43 -21.64 1.63
C LYS A 148 6.10 -20.28 1.54
N LEU A 149 5.37 -19.22 1.91
CA LEU A 149 5.80 -17.85 1.80
C LEU A 149 5.82 -17.16 3.15
N GLN A 150 6.86 -16.37 3.43
CA GLN A 150 6.94 -15.49 4.58
C GLN A 150 7.03 -14.03 4.12
N THR A 151 6.27 -13.16 4.79
CA THR A 151 6.33 -11.72 4.58
C THR A 151 7.06 -11.04 5.73
N LYS A 152 7.85 -10.00 5.40
CA LYS A 152 8.36 -9.03 6.36
C LYS A 152 8.06 -7.62 5.89
N GLU A 153 7.63 -6.79 6.82
CA GLU A 153 7.36 -5.39 6.56
C GLU A 153 8.21 -4.51 7.45
N TYR A 154 8.82 -3.50 6.84
CA TYR A 154 9.79 -2.62 7.49
C TYR A 154 9.28 -1.18 7.41
N PHE A 155 9.25 -0.54 8.56
CA PHE A 155 8.88 0.86 8.75
C PHE A 155 10.06 1.57 9.38
N GLU A 156 10.66 2.51 8.65
CA GLU A 156 11.81 3.27 9.12
C GLU A 156 11.35 4.60 9.72
N GLU A 157 11.69 4.83 10.98
CA GLU A 157 11.37 6.07 11.68
C GLU A 157 12.04 7.27 11.02
N GLY A 158 11.24 8.31 10.74
CA GLY A 158 11.70 9.50 10.07
C GLY A 158 11.83 9.35 8.55
N SER A 159 11.30 8.27 8.00
CA SER A 159 11.25 7.98 6.57
C SER A 159 9.82 7.76 6.13
N SER A 160 9.49 8.21 4.93
CA SER A 160 8.21 7.95 4.29
C SER A 160 8.20 6.63 3.48
N ASN A 161 9.16 5.74 3.76
CA ASN A 161 9.33 4.48 3.06
C ASN A 161 8.74 3.30 3.84
N ILE A 162 8.05 2.42 3.13
CA ILE A 162 7.62 1.11 3.62
C ILE A 162 8.24 0.06 2.71
N LYS A 163 9.08 -0.81 3.26
CA LYS A 163 9.63 -1.96 2.53
C LYS A 163 8.83 -3.20 2.86
N ILE A 164 8.48 -3.99 1.85
CA ILE A 164 7.89 -5.32 2.01
C ILE A 164 8.80 -6.33 1.32
N GLU A 165 9.14 -7.39 2.04
CA GLU A 165 9.85 -8.56 1.53
C GLU A 165 8.91 -9.75 1.49
N ARG A 166 8.88 -10.43 0.35
CA ARG A 166 8.23 -11.73 0.16
C ARG A 166 9.32 -12.77 -0.04
N ASN A 167 9.41 -13.67 0.89
CA ASN A 167 10.41 -14.72 0.90
C ASN A 167 9.75 -16.07 0.63
N ILE A 168 10.04 -16.68 -0.50
CA ILE A 168 9.65 -18.07 -0.77
C ILE A 168 10.55 -18.97 0.07
N LEU A 169 10.00 -19.57 1.09
CA LEU A 169 10.74 -20.45 1.99
C LEU A 169 10.94 -21.84 1.37
N GLU A 170 9.92 -22.32 0.66
CA GLU A 170 9.89 -23.66 0.10
C GLU A 170 8.81 -23.77 -0.98
N MET A 171 9.12 -24.48 -2.06
CA MET A 171 8.16 -24.98 -3.03
C MET A 171 8.20 -26.51 -3.05
N SER A 172 7.03 -27.16 -3.13
CA SER A 172 6.95 -28.63 -3.22
C SER A 172 7.63 -29.19 -4.48
N ASP A 173 7.74 -28.37 -5.52
CA ASP A 173 8.60 -28.60 -6.68
C ASP A 173 9.59 -27.44 -6.77
N PRO A 174 10.88 -27.65 -6.39
CA PRO A 174 11.89 -26.59 -6.41
C PRO A 174 12.25 -26.08 -7.82
N THR A 175 11.79 -26.76 -8.87
CA THR A 175 12.00 -26.33 -10.26
C THR A 175 10.85 -25.50 -10.80
N ALA A 176 9.75 -25.40 -10.04
CA ALA A 176 8.61 -24.59 -10.42
C ALA A 176 8.93 -23.10 -10.30
N GLU A 177 8.27 -22.33 -11.12
CA GLU A 177 8.27 -20.86 -11.07
C GLU A 177 6.84 -20.35 -10.89
N VAL A 178 6.66 -19.39 -10.00
CA VAL A 178 5.39 -18.71 -9.79
C VAL A 178 5.53 -17.24 -10.13
N THR A 179 4.44 -16.61 -10.55
CA THR A 179 4.43 -15.16 -10.72
C THR A 179 3.96 -14.52 -9.42
N LEU A 180 4.82 -13.71 -8.82
CA LEU A 180 4.48 -12.84 -7.70
C LEU A 180 4.12 -11.46 -8.26
N ASN A 181 2.93 -10.98 -7.93
CA ASN A 181 2.43 -9.65 -8.27
C ASN A 181 2.23 -8.84 -7.00
N GLU A 182 3.20 -7.97 -6.67
CA GLU A 182 3.08 -6.95 -5.62
C GLU A 182 2.29 -5.78 -6.16
N TYR A 183 1.24 -5.37 -5.46
CA TYR A 183 0.39 -4.29 -5.93
C TYR A 183 -0.09 -3.37 -4.81
N MET A 184 -0.34 -2.14 -5.17
CA MET A 184 -1.09 -1.18 -4.38
C MET A 184 -2.24 -0.66 -5.21
N VAL A 185 -3.46 -0.95 -4.79
CA VAL A 185 -4.66 -0.27 -5.28
C VAL A 185 -4.95 0.89 -4.37
N ALA A 186 -4.95 2.08 -4.90
CA ALA A 186 -5.15 3.30 -4.12
C ALA A 186 -6.18 4.22 -4.78
N CYS A 187 -6.74 5.11 -3.99
CA CYS A 187 -7.46 6.27 -4.48
C CYS A 187 -7.07 7.48 -3.63
N TYR A 188 -7.24 8.66 -4.19
CA TYR A 188 -7.22 9.87 -3.40
C TYR A 188 -8.63 10.14 -2.91
N GLY A 189 -8.75 10.48 -1.64
CA GLY A 189 -10.05 10.85 -1.10
C GLY A 189 -10.00 11.29 0.35
N THR A 190 -11.16 11.73 0.83
CA THR A 190 -11.42 12.03 2.24
C THR A 190 -12.22 10.90 2.87
N THR A 191 -13.04 11.12 3.86
CA THR A 191 -13.64 10.05 4.67
C THR A 191 -14.56 9.09 3.94
N GLU A 192 -15.34 9.58 2.99
CA GLU A 192 -16.47 8.82 2.47
C GLU A 192 -16.44 8.65 0.96
N TYR A 193 -15.78 9.55 0.27
CA TYR A 193 -15.78 9.61 -1.18
C TYR A 193 -14.39 9.82 -1.73
N SER A 194 -14.07 9.16 -2.83
CA SER A 194 -12.92 9.52 -3.63
C SER A 194 -13.15 10.86 -4.30
N GLU A 195 -12.10 11.62 -4.47
CA GLU A 195 -12.11 12.85 -5.24
C GLU A 195 -12.09 12.55 -6.75
N ASP A 196 -12.22 13.59 -7.55
CA ASP A 196 -12.00 13.47 -8.98
C ASP A 196 -10.53 13.07 -9.26
N MET A 197 -10.35 11.95 -9.95
CA MET A 197 -9.02 11.38 -10.25
C MET A 197 -8.41 11.93 -11.54
N SER A 198 -9.13 12.79 -12.28
CA SER A 198 -8.68 13.28 -13.60
C SER A 198 -7.39 14.10 -13.57
N HIS A 199 -6.99 14.57 -12.39
CA HIS A 199 -5.73 15.31 -12.19
C HIS A 199 -4.53 14.40 -11.89
N ILE A 200 -4.76 13.12 -11.65
CA ILE A 200 -3.69 12.18 -11.34
C ILE A 200 -2.94 11.79 -12.60
N THR A 201 -1.62 11.78 -12.48
CA THR A 201 -0.74 11.27 -13.51
C THR A 201 -0.03 10.03 -13.01
N LEU A 202 -0.16 8.92 -13.74
CA LEU A 202 0.55 7.67 -13.48
C LEU A 202 1.76 7.59 -14.39
N LYS A 203 2.92 7.16 -13.86
CA LYS A 203 4.18 7.09 -14.60
C LYS A 203 4.91 5.78 -14.34
N ILE A 204 5.62 5.33 -15.36
CA ILE A 204 6.64 4.28 -15.27
C ILE A 204 7.94 4.88 -15.76
N ASP A 205 8.95 4.89 -14.90
CA ASP A 205 10.32 5.22 -15.24
C ASP A 205 11.10 3.93 -15.48
N GLY A 206 11.74 3.80 -16.63
CA GLY A 206 12.46 2.59 -17.00
C GLY A 206 13.11 2.68 -18.39
N PRO A 207 13.44 1.55 -19.01
CA PRO A 207 13.99 1.53 -20.37
C PRO A 207 13.06 2.20 -21.40
N GLU A 208 11.77 2.15 -21.14
CA GLU A 208 10.73 2.89 -21.87
C GLU A 208 9.89 3.64 -20.84
N GLU A 209 9.83 4.97 -20.98
CA GLU A 209 8.98 5.80 -20.13
C GLU A 209 7.53 5.71 -20.60
N LYS A 210 6.61 5.47 -19.66
CA LYS A 210 5.18 5.49 -19.90
C LYS A 210 4.49 6.49 -18.98
N THR A 211 3.47 7.18 -19.52
CA THR A 211 2.65 8.11 -18.76
C THR A 211 1.18 7.91 -19.11
N ILE A 212 0.35 7.78 -18.09
CA ILE A 212 -1.11 7.79 -18.21
C ILE A 212 -1.63 9.04 -17.49
N ASN A 213 -2.25 9.96 -18.22
CA ASN A 213 -3.14 10.95 -17.63
C ASN A 213 -4.46 10.25 -17.35
N TYR A 214 -4.94 10.30 -16.13
CA TYR A 214 -6.09 9.53 -15.68
C TYR A 214 -7.38 9.96 -16.38
N GLU A 215 -8.06 9.04 -17.07
CA GLU A 215 -9.26 9.29 -17.86
C GLU A 215 -10.39 8.26 -17.62
N TYR A 216 -10.29 7.45 -16.57
CA TYR A 216 -11.28 6.40 -16.21
C TYR A 216 -11.48 5.32 -17.28
N LYS A 217 -10.47 4.99 -18.06
CA LYS A 217 -10.53 4.07 -19.21
C LYS A 217 -10.02 2.66 -18.93
N CYS A 218 -9.68 2.35 -17.69
CA CYS A 218 -9.09 1.06 -17.27
C CYS A 218 -7.78 0.72 -18.02
N ARG A 219 -7.05 1.70 -18.52
CA ARG A 219 -5.78 1.45 -19.20
C ARG A 219 -4.76 0.90 -18.22
N GLU A 220 -4.02 -0.08 -18.68
CA GLU A 220 -2.87 -0.62 -17.99
C GLU A 220 -1.64 -0.52 -18.89
N GLU A 221 -0.54 -0.04 -18.36
CA GLU A 221 0.76 0.00 -19.00
C GLU A 221 1.77 -0.73 -18.12
N GLY A 222 2.67 -1.48 -18.74
CA GLY A 222 3.73 -2.21 -18.06
C GLY A 222 5.05 -2.08 -18.80
N VAL A 223 6.15 -2.08 -18.04
CA VAL A 223 7.52 -2.02 -18.57
C VAL A 223 8.40 -2.98 -17.79
N VAL A 224 9.00 -3.95 -18.48
CA VAL A 224 10.02 -4.82 -17.89
C VAL A 224 11.27 -4.00 -17.62
N GLY A 225 11.83 -4.14 -16.42
CA GLY A 225 12.99 -3.36 -16.00
C GLY A 225 12.65 -1.94 -15.56
N ALA A 226 11.39 -1.68 -15.19
CA ALA A 226 10.99 -0.40 -14.63
C ALA A 226 11.77 -0.10 -13.34
N ALA A 227 12.43 1.03 -13.31
CA ALA A 227 13.14 1.52 -12.13
C ALA A 227 12.16 2.00 -11.06
N GLU A 228 11.04 2.61 -11.48
CA GLU A 228 10.01 3.12 -10.59
C GLU A 228 8.65 3.17 -11.30
N VAL A 229 7.59 2.91 -10.53
CA VAL A 229 6.21 3.23 -10.90
C VAL A 229 5.65 4.24 -9.92
N SER A 230 4.88 5.22 -10.38
CA SER A 230 4.42 6.31 -9.51
C SER A 230 3.08 6.91 -9.92
N ALA A 231 2.44 7.55 -8.93
CA ALA A 231 1.29 8.42 -9.13
C ALA A 231 1.58 9.80 -8.51
N VAL A 232 1.27 10.85 -9.25
CA VAL A 232 1.34 12.23 -8.78
C VAL A 232 -0.07 12.73 -8.55
N ILE A 233 -0.34 13.20 -7.34
CA ILE A 233 -1.66 13.62 -6.86
C ILE A 233 -1.55 15.10 -6.46
N PRO A 234 -1.86 16.05 -7.37
CA PRO A 234 -1.66 17.47 -7.13
C PRO A 234 -2.46 18.03 -5.96
N GLU A 235 -3.69 17.53 -5.75
CA GLU A 235 -4.61 18.03 -4.72
C GLU A 235 -4.07 17.89 -3.30
N ILE A 236 -3.27 16.89 -3.06
CA ILE A 236 -2.59 16.66 -1.79
C ILE A 236 -1.09 16.85 -1.88
N GLU A 237 -0.59 17.43 -2.99
CA GLU A 237 0.83 17.67 -3.24
C GLU A 237 1.69 16.42 -2.96
N THR A 238 1.16 15.25 -3.26
CA THR A 238 1.81 13.97 -2.93
C THR A 238 2.18 13.21 -4.19
N ARG A 239 3.37 12.66 -4.18
CA ARG A 239 3.83 11.63 -5.10
C ARG A 239 3.96 10.33 -4.32
N VAL A 240 3.26 9.32 -4.76
CA VAL A 240 3.43 7.95 -4.26
C VAL A 240 4.16 7.13 -5.32
N SER A 241 5.18 6.40 -4.92
CA SER A 241 5.93 5.57 -5.85
C SER A 241 6.27 4.21 -5.27
N MET A 242 6.49 3.25 -6.15
CA MET A 242 7.01 1.93 -5.81
C MET A 242 8.26 1.64 -6.64
N THR A 243 9.21 0.96 -6.00
CA THR A 243 10.40 0.38 -6.62
C THR A 243 10.53 -1.09 -6.24
N ALA A 244 11.33 -1.84 -6.99
CA ALA A 244 11.54 -3.27 -6.74
C ALA A 244 13.03 -3.61 -6.62
N SER A 245 13.33 -4.70 -5.90
CA SER A 245 14.71 -5.20 -5.73
C SER A 245 15.31 -5.83 -6.98
N ASP A 246 14.46 -6.20 -7.94
CA ASP A 246 14.89 -6.89 -9.16
C ASP A 246 14.74 -5.99 -10.38
N ALA A 247 15.84 -5.72 -11.05
CA ALA A 247 15.88 -4.88 -12.25
C ALA A 247 15.18 -5.52 -13.47
N ASN A 248 14.77 -6.79 -13.40
CA ASN A 248 14.01 -7.46 -14.45
C ASN A 248 12.51 -7.58 -14.13
N ALA A 249 12.06 -7.09 -12.98
CA ALA A 249 10.65 -7.07 -12.66
C ALA A 249 9.90 -6.14 -13.63
N GLU A 250 8.68 -6.54 -13.99
CA GLU A 250 7.79 -5.68 -14.74
C GLU A 250 7.09 -4.71 -13.79
N GLY A 251 7.41 -3.42 -13.87
CA GLY A 251 6.63 -2.38 -13.20
C GLY A 251 5.43 -2.01 -14.05
N TYR A 252 4.27 -1.83 -13.42
CA TYR A 252 3.05 -1.48 -14.12
C TYR A 252 2.22 -0.46 -13.37
N VAL A 253 1.43 0.30 -14.12
CA VAL A 253 0.41 1.23 -13.62
C VAL A 253 -0.92 0.96 -14.30
N LYS A 254 -2.02 1.16 -13.57
CA LYS A 254 -3.36 0.96 -14.10
C LYS A 254 -4.30 2.03 -13.55
N GLU A 255 -5.16 2.58 -14.40
CA GLU A 255 -6.29 3.40 -14.00
C GLU A 255 -7.57 2.57 -13.83
N GLY A 256 -8.47 3.05 -12.99
CA GLY A 256 -9.80 2.47 -12.83
C GLY A 256 -10.83 3.06 -13.81
N TYR A 257 -12.10 2.89 -13.47
CA TYR A 257 -13.23 3.41 -14.25
C TYR A 257 -14.13 4.31 -13.38
N ALA A 258 -15.09 4.98 -13.99
CA ALA A 258 -15.87 6.04 -13.36
C ALA A 258 -16.60 5.62 -12.07
N PHE A 259 -17.01 4.36 -11.95
CA PHE A 259 -17.67 3.84 -10.75
C PHE A 259 -16.71 3.21 -9.75
N SER A 260 -15.45 3.05 -10.11
CA SER A 260 -14.38 2.57 -9.23
C SER A 260 -13.11 3.39 -9.52
N PRO A 261 -13.07 4.66 -9.09
CA PRO A 261 -12.00 5.59 -9.39
C PRO A 261 -10.77 5.29 -8.52
N MET A 262 -10.05 4.27 -8.89
CA MET A 262 -8.82 3.82 -8.23
C MET A 262 -7.68 3.77 -9.22
N PHE A 263 -6.45 3.81 -8.73
CA PHE A 263 -5.28 3.50 -9.53
C PHE A 263 -4.49 2.36 -8.91
N THR A 264 -3.74 1.65 -9.73
CA THR A 264 -2.85 0.59 -9.27
C THR A 264 -1.42 0.93 -9.64
N LEU A 265 -0.52 0.75 -8.69
CA LEU A 265 0.93 0.68 -8.91
C LEU A 265 1.37 -0.73 -8.52
N GLY A 266 2.25 -1.34 -9.29
CA GLY A 266 2.70 -2.68 -8.94
C GLY A 266 3.92 -3.16 -9.69
N TYR A 267 4.41 -4.32 -9.23
CA TYR A 267 5.49 -5.06 -9.85
C TYR A 267 5.14 -6.54 -9.97
N ARG A 268 5.40 -7.09 -11.14
CA ARG A 268 5.29 -8.53 -11.41
C ARG A 268 6.67 -9.13 -11.59
N LYS A 269 6.88 -10.26 -10.97
CA LYS A 269 8.16 -10.99 -11.01
C LYS A 269 7.90 -12.49 -11.01
N THR A 270 8.53 -13.20 -11.94
CA THR A 270 8.67 -14.65 -11.84
C THR A 270 9.67 -14.97 -10.75
N ILE A 271 9.27 -15.76 -9.77
CA ILE A 271 10.05 -16.09 -8.57
C ILE A 271 10.17 -17.60 -8.40
N SER A 272 11.32 -18.05 -7.91
CA SER A 272 11.69 -19.44 -7.73
C SER A 272 11.76 -19.83 -6.25
N ASP A 273 12.02 -21.11 -5.98
CA ASP A 273 12.23 -21.61 -4.62
C ASP A 273 13.38 -20.87 -3.92
N LYS A 274 13.16 -20.52 -2.65
CA LYS A 274 14.11 -19.78 -1.77
C LYS A 274 14.52 -18.41 -2.26
N GLU A 275 13.77 -17.83 -3.18
CA GLU A 275 14.01 -16.48 -3.66
C GLU A 275 13.29 -15.44 -2.78
N VAL A 276 13.90 -14.27 -2.67
CA VAL A 276 13.34 -13.10 -1.96
C VAL A 276 13.08 -12.01 -2.97
N PHE A 277 11.88 -11.46 -2.94
CA PHE A 277 11.51 -10.27 -3.69
C PHE A 277 11.10 -9.16 -2.74
N ALA A 278 11.68 -7.99 -2.89
CA ALA A 278 11.36 -6.83 -2.08
C ALA A 278 10.84 -5.68 -2.93
N THR A 279 9.86 -4.97 -2.38
CA THR A 279 9.36 -3.71 -2.94
C THR A 279 9.37 -2.62 -1.88
N TRP A 280 9.60 -1.39 -2.32
CA TRP A 280 9.53 -0.19 -1.47
C TRP A 280 8.38 0.68 -1.96
N LEU A 281 7.60 1.16 -1.02
CA LEU A 281 6.63 2.24 -1.21
C LEU A 281 7.24 3.51 -0.64
N ASN A 282 7.24 4.59 -1.39
CA ASN A 282 7.72 5.89 -0.96
C ASN A 282 6.64 6.94 -1.13
N LEU A 283 6.46 7.75 -0.10
CA LEU A 283 5.58 8.92 -0.09
C LEU A 283 6.45 10.17 -0.08
N ALA A 284 6.32 11.03 -1.07
CA ALA A 284 7.08 12.25 -1.20
C ALA A 284 6.18 13.42 -1.55
N LYS A 285 6.68 14.64 -1.33
CA LYS A 285 6.01 15.84 -1.85
C LYS A 285 6.10 15.82 -3.38
N ALA A 286 4.98 16.08 -4.05
CA ALA A 286 4.98 16.34 -5.48
C ALA A 286 5.66 17.69 -5.74
N ASN A 287 6.62 17.70 -6.66
CA ASN A 287 7.30 18.90 -7.11
C ASN A 287 6.50 19.61 -8.22
#